data_b4c5d72faa4acfec3a1c02a7c81fd056
#
_entry.id   b4c5d72faa4acfec3a1c02a7c81fd056
#
_cell.length_a   1.000
_cell.length_b   1.000
_cell.length_c   1.000
_cell.angle_alpha   90.00
_cell.angle_beta   90.00
_cell.angle_gamma   90.00
#
_symmetry.space_group_name_H-M   'P 1'
#
loop_
_entity.id
_entity.type
_entity.pdbx_description
1 polymer ?
#
loop_
_entity_poly.entity_id
_entity_poly.type
_entity_poly.pdbx_seq_one_letter_code
_entity_poly.pdbx_strand_id
1 'polypeptide(L)'
;VKFLAILLFLLSILHGETTLKIASYNVENLFDLQKSGYEYVEYIPNTKANWNDKTYKVKLKNIAKVIKEINADIIGLEEIESLQALKDLRFTLKQNGLYYQYYKIADYKNTTTKVALLSKIPFVYTNEIAVQASYKFRNILEAKFKINNQELFILVNHWKSKSGPESMRIISAKKVLKRTYELGTDKSIILLGDFNSHYEENILFKRNRKHNDTNGVTGINDILATKEYKQNASKTHPKQGEYYNLWYDTDIENRYSYIYKRKKEALDNILVSPSLLDDKGIHYKHSSIRSFKPPYLFKGKNIYRWQSTKKKPTVHKAKGFSDHLPVIAEFVVN
;
A
#
# COMPACT_ATOMS: atom_id res chain seq x y z
N VAL A 1 52.50 45.16 18.39
CA VAL A 1 52.12 43.89 17.75
C VAL A 1 50.68 43.53 18.20
N LYS A 2 49.70 43.77 17.34
CA LYS A 2 48.27 43.39 17.64
C LYS A 2 48.04 42.01 17.05
N PHE A 3 47.77 41.01 17.91
CA PHE A 3 47.30 39.68 17.49
C PHE A 3 45.80 39.78 17.15
N LEU A 4 45.47 39.56 15.88
CA LEU A 4 44.12 39.43 15.40
C LEU A 4 43.73 37.95 15.50
N ALA A 5 42.92 37.57 16.47
CA ALA A 5 42.37 36.24 16.60
C ALA A 5 41.20 36.08 15.60
N ILE A 6 41.41 35.31 14.53
CA ILE A 6 40.36 34.92 13.60
C ILE A 6 39.60 33.75 14.22
N LEU A 7 38.38 34.03 14.71
CA LEU A 7 37.43 33.01 15.18
C LEU A 7 36.75 32.37 13.99
N LEU A 8 37.23 31.23 13.56
CA LEU A 8 36.55 30.39 12.55
C LEU A 8 35.32 29.76 13.20
N PHE A 9 34.12 30.32 12.91
CA PHE A 9 32.85 29.68 13.20
C PHE A 9 32.66 28.55 12.17
N LEU A 10 32.94 27.32 12.58
CA LEU A 10 32.47 26.12 11.88
C LEU A 10 30.95 26.02 12.07
N LEU A 11 30.19 26.55 11.14
CA LEU A 11 28.77 26.21 10.98
C LEU A 11 28.69 24.74 10.58
N SER A 12 28.61 23.84 11.57
CA SER A 12 28.10 22.49 11.34
C SER A 12 26.63 22.65 10.95
N ILE A 13 26.35 22.54 9.64
CA ILE A 13 24.97 22.35 9.14
C ILE A 13 24.53 21.00 9.70
N LEU A 14 23.81 21.01 10.81
CA LEU A 14 23.04 19.88 11.27
C LEU A 14 22.00 19.59 10.17
N HIS A 15 22.32 18.69 9.26
CA HIS A 15 21.33 18.05 8.42
C HIS A 15 20.53 17.17 9.37
N GLY A 16 19.41 17.70 9.87
CA GLY A 16 18.47 16.90 10.63
C GLY A 16 17.97 15.75 9.75
N GLU A 17 18.03 14.53 10.28
CA GLU A 17 17.44 13.36 9.62
C GLU A 17 16.01 13.68 9.19
N THR A 18 15.75 13.64 7.89
CA THR A 18 14.40 13.82 7.35
C THR A 18 13.72 12.46 7.32
N THR A 19 12.61 12.33 8.05
CA THR A 19 11.81 11.10 8.02
C THR A 19 10.75 11.17 6.94
N LEU A 20 10.75 10.19 6.06
CA LEU A 20 9.75 9.98 5.02
C LEU A 20 8.74 8.92 5.48
N LYS A 21 7.48 9.28 5.67
CA LYS A 21 6.42 8.36 6.05
C LYS A 21 5.69 7.85 4.82
N ILE A 22 5.71 6.54 4.62
CA ILE A 22 5.05 5.86 3.51
C ILE A 22 3.95 4.93 4.04
N ALA A 23 2.80 4.91 3.38
CA ALA A 23 1.66 4.09 3.79
C ALA A 23 1.03 3.38 2.60
N SER A 24 0.28 2.31 2.91
CA SER A 24 -0.64 1.61 2.01
C SER A 24 -2.01 1.48 2.69
N TYR A 25 -3.10 1.70 1.94
CA TYR A 25 -4.44 1.58 2.48
C TYR A 25 -5.44 1.08 1.43
N ASN A 26 -5.88 -0.17 1.56
CA ASN A 26 -7.06 -0.64 0.85
C ASN A 26 -8.31 0.01 1.48
N VAL A 27 -9.05 0.83 0.70
CA VAL A 27 -10.15 1.64 1.19
C VAL A 27 -11.51 0.93 1.12
N GLU A 28 -11.56 -0.34 0.78
CA GLU A 28 -12.78 -1.13 0.61
C GLU A 28 -13.79 -0.46 -0.33
N ASN A 29 -13.48 -0.46 -1.63
CA ASN A 29 -14.38 -0.03 -2.71
C ASN A 29 -14.83 1.46 -2.61
N LEU A 30 -13.99 2.37 -3.06
CA LEU A 30 -14.35 3.77 -3.24
C LEU A 30 -14.83 4.00 -4.68
N PHE A 31 -16.14 4.01 -4.88
CA PHE A 31 -16.81 4.29 -6.15
C PHE A 31 -17.33 5.72 -6.18
N ASP A 32 -17.24 6.39 -7.33
CA ASP A 32 -17.90 7.68 -7.53
C ASP A 32 -19.41 7.53 -7.83
N LEU A 33 -20.03 8.60 -8.30
CA LEU A 33 -21.46 8.61 -8.64
C LEU A 33 -21.71 8.66 -10.17
N GLN A 34 -20.68 8.40 -10.96
CA GLN A 34 -20.79 8.28 -12.41
C GLN A 34 -20.88 6.79 -12.79
N LYS A 35 -21.85 6.45 -13.62
CA LYS A 35 -22.00 5.08 -14.08
C LYS A 35 -21.03 4.80 -15.22
N SER A 36 -20.00 4.00 -14.95
CA SER A 36 -18.97 3.58 -15.91
C SER A 36 -19.32 2.25 -16.62
N GLY A 37 -20.20 1.45 -16.02
CA GLY A 37 -20.56 0.10 -16.47
C GLY A 37 -19.65 -1.01 -15.93
N TYR A 38 -18.66 -0.64 -15.08
CA TYR A 38 -17.74 -1.58 -14.44
C TYR A 38 -17.98 -1.71 -12.93
N GLU A 39 -19.00 -1.02 -12.39
CA GLU A 39 -19.34 -1.05 -10.97
C GLU A 39 -19.86 -2.42 -10.54
N TYR A 40 -19.65 -2.74 -9.27
CA TYR A 40 -20.45 -3.79 -8.65
C TYR A 40 -21.91 -3.31 -8.54
N VAL A 41 -22.86 -4.22 -8.63
CA VAL A 41 -24.30 -3.92 -8.68
C VAL A 41 -24.73 -3.01 -7.53
N GLU A 42 -24.19 -3.23 -6.33
CA GLU A 42 -24.47 -2.44 -5.15
C GLU A 42 -23.89 -1.02 -5.18
N TYR A 43 -22.93 -0.74 -6.05
CA TYR A 43 -22.31 0.58 -6.22
C TYR A 43 -22.86 1.35 -7.42
N ILE A 44 -23.85 0.80 -8.16
CA ILE A 44 -24.53 1.56 -9.21
C ILE A 44 -25.26 2.73 -8.55
N PRO A 45 -24.98 3.98 -8.97
CA PRO A 45 -25.49 5.17 -8.29
C PRO A 45 -27.03 5.29 -8.36
N ASN A 46 -27.59 5.81 -7.28
CA ASN A 46 -29.03 6.15 -7.17
C ASN A 46 -29.99 4.99 -7.36
N THR A 47 -29.54 3.78 -7.04
CA THR A 47 -30.37 2.56 -7.04
C THR A 47 -30.91 2.24 -5.62
N LYS A 48 -31.68 1.15 -5.53
CA LYS A 48 -32.16 0.60 -4.23
C LYS A 48 -31.01 0.19 -3.30
N ALA A 49 -29.76 0.11 -3.80
CA ALA A 49 -28.55 -0.16 -3.01
C ALA A 49 -28.14 1.00 -2.09
N ASN A 50 -28.79 2.17 -2.20
CA ASN A 50 -28.50 3.37 -1.41
C ASN A 50 -27.06 3.90 -1.59
N TRP A 51 -26.43 3.65 -2.77
CA TRP A 51 -25.21 4.32 -3.17
C TRP A 51 -25.58 5.63 -3.86
N ASN A 52 -25.50 6.74 -3.11
CA ASN A 52 -25.93 8.06 -3.52
C ASN A 52 -25.02 9.13 -2.91
N ASP A 53 -25.28 10.41 -3.22
CA ASP A 53 -24.47 11.53 -2.76
C ASP A 53 -24.24 11.53 -1.25
N LYS A 54 -25.28 11.30 -0.45
CA LYS A 54 -25.18 11.26 1.02
C LYS A 54 -24.27 10.12 1.49
N THR A 55 -24.44 8.92 0.94
CA THR A 55 -23.68 7.72 1.30
C THR A 55 -22.23 7.85 0.85
N TYR A 56 -22.00 8.35 -0.37
CA TYR A 56 -20.67 8.60 -0.92
C TYR A 56 -19.89 9.62 -0.09
N LYS A 57 -20.50 10.75 0.25
CA LYS A 57 -19.87 11.78 1.12
C LYS A 57 -19.46 11.22 2.48
N VAL A 58 -20.27 10.34 3.07
CA VAL A 58 -19.90 9.67 4.32
C VAL A 58 -18.69 8.77 4.13
N LYS A 59 -18.65 8.00 3.03
CA LYS A 59 -17.49 7.14 2.72
C LYS A 59 -16.22 7.97 2.55
N LEU A 60 -16.27 9.04 1.73
CA LEU A 60 -15.16 9.96 1.54
C LEU A 60 -14.67 10.56 2.87
N LYS A 61 -15.58 11.07 3.70
CA LYS A 61 -15.25 11.65 5.01
C LYS A 61 -14.56 10.63 5.93
N ASN A 62 -15.03 9.40 5.95
CA ASN A 62 -14.49 8.36 6.81
C ASN A 62 -13.08 7.94 6.35
N ILE A 63 -12.87 7.73 5.06
CA ILE A 63 -11.54 7.42 4.51
C ILE A 63 -10.59 8.61 4.68
N ALA A 64 -11.05 9.83 4.40
CA ALA A 64 -10.24 11.04 4.58
C ALA A 64 -9.81 11.25 6.04
N LYS A 65 -10.67 10.92 7.02
CA LYS A 65 -10.31 10.95 8.44
C LYS A 65 -9.09 10.06 8.73
N VAL A 66 -9.13 8.82 8.26
CA VAL A 66 -8.05 7.85 8.46
C VAL A 66 -6.75 8.35 7.83
N ILE A 67 -6.80 8.75 6.55
CA ILE A 67 -5.63 9.25 5.82
C ILE A 67 -5.06 10.51 6.47
N LYS A 68 -5.91 11.42 6.94
CA LYS A 68 -5.48 12.64 7.64
C LYS A 68 -4.71 12.32 8.93
N GLU A 69 -5.18 11.38 9.72
CA GLU A 69 -4.53 11.00 10.98
C GLU A 69 -3.19 10.28 10.74
N ILE A 70 -3.09 9.48 9.67
CA ILE A 70 -1.83 8.87 9.23
C ILE A 70 -0.83 9.96 8.82
N ASN A 71 -1.29 10.92 8.03
CA ASN A 71 -0.50 12.04 7.51
C ASN A 71 0.81 11.58 6.85
N ALA A 72 0.74 10.53 6.02
CA ALA A 72 1.89 10.03 5.26
C ALA A 72 2.36 11.06 4.23
N ASP A 73 3.63 10.99 3.84
CA ASP A 73 4.16 11.81 2.74
C ASP A 73 3.81 11.20 1.38
N ILE A 74 3.77 9.88 1.32
CA ILE A 74 3.35 9.09 0.16
C ILE A 74 2.41 8.00 0.65
N ILE A 75 1.25 7.83 -0.01
CA ILE A 75 0.30 6.78 0.31
C ILE A 75 -0.22 6.07 -0.94
N GLY A 76 0.00 4.75 -1.03
CA GLY A 76 -0.68 3.88 -1.98
C GLY A 76 -2.10 3.58 -1.51
N LEU A 77 -3.02 3.55 -2.46
CA LEU A 77 -4.44 3.27 -2.21
C LEU A 77 -4.90 2.13 -3.13
N GLU A 78 -5.63 1.19 -2.57
CA GLU A 78 -6.23 0.10 -3.29
C GLU A 78 -7.77 0.23 -3.27
N GLU A 79 -8.42 -0.33 -4.27
CA GLU A 79 -9.87 -0.31 -4.46
C GLU A 79 -10.47 1.08 -4.74
N ILE A 80 -9.75 1.90 -5.46
CA ILE A 80 -10.27 3.13 -6.06
C ILE A 80 -10.88 2.80 -7.42
N GLU A 81 -12.15 3.17 -7.64
CA GLU A 81 -12.84 2.84 -8.89
C GLU A 81 -12.39 3.73 -10.05
N SER A 82 -12.27 5.05 -9.82
CA SER A 82 -12.07 6.03 -10.90
C SER A 82 -11.13 7.18 -10.50
N LEU A 83 -10.65 7.90 -11.51
CA LEU A 83 -9.92 9.16 -11.30
C LEU A 83 -10.80 10.20 -10.57
N GLN A 84 -12.12 10.19 -10.82
CA GLN A 84 -13.04 11.12 -10.14
C GLN A 84 -13.15 10.78 -8.65
N ALA A 85 -13.29 9.50 -8.28
CA ALA A 85 -13.28 9.08 -6.88
C ALA A 85 -12.00 9.49 -6.15
N LEU A 86 -10.84 9.38 -6.82
CA LEU A 86 -9.55 9.82 -6.27
C LEU A 86 -9.50 11.35 -6.09
N LYS A 87 -9.99 12.12 -7.07
CA LYS A 87 -10.07 13.59 -6.99
C LYS A 87 -10.97 14.04 -5.85
N ASP A 88 -12.13 13.41 -5.67
CA ASP A 88 -13.10 13.73 -4.61
C ASP A 88 -12.53 13.42 -3.23
N LEU A 89 -11.81 12.29 -3.08
CA LEU A 89 -11.09 11.97 -1.85
C LEU A 89 -10.01 13.01 -1.55
N ARG A 90 -9.20 13.38 -2.55
CA ARG A 90 -8.17 14.40 -2.43
C ARG A 90 -8.74 15.78 -2.08
N PHE A 91 -9.87 16.15 -2.66
CA PHE A 91 -10.58 17.38 -2.34
C PHE A 91 -11.09 17.36 -0.89
N THR A 92 -11.70 16.24 -0.45
CA THR A 92 -12.14 16.06 0.93
C THR A 92 -10.98 16.17 1.92
N LEU A 93 -9.82 15.61 1.59
CA LEU A 93 -8.60 15.74 2.39
C LEU A 93 -8.14 17.20 2.49
N LYS A 94 -8.12 17.94 1.36
CA LYS A 94 -7.75 19.35 1.32
C LYS A 94 -8.67 20.18 2.20
N GLN A 95 -9.98 19.96 2.15
CA GLN A 95 -10.96 20.65 3.02
C GLN A 95 -10.71 20.36 4.51
N ASN A 96 -10.12 19.23 4.84
CA ASN A 96 -9.76 18.85 6.20
C ASN A 96 -8.32 19.24 6.59
N GLY A 97 -7.63 20.05 5.78
CA GLY A 97 -6.30 20.58 6.09
C GLY A 97 -5.13 19.64 5.75
N LEU A 98 -5.37 18.55 4.97
CA LEU A 98 -4.30 17.71 4.42
C LEU A 98 -4.32 17.77 2.90
N TYR A 99 -3.23 18.25 2.31
CA TYR A 99 -3.16 18.41 0.86
C TYR A 99 -2.08 17.53 0.24
N TYR A 100 -2.51 16.63 -0.65
CA TYR A 100 -1.62 15.89 -1.55
C TYR A 100 -1.61 16.59 -2.91
N GLN A 101 -0.50 17.24 -3.22
CA GLN A 101 -0.37 17.99 -4.47
C GLN A 101 -0.31 17.05 -5.68
N TYR A 102 0.35 15.91 -5.53
CA TYR A 102 0.59 14.96 -6.60
C TYR A 102 -0.26 13.70 -6.40
N TYR A 103 -0.84 13.20 -7.48
CA TYR A 103 -1.68 12.02 -7.46
C TYR A 103 -1.70 11.33 -8.81
N LYS A 104 -1.86 10.01 -8.81
CA LYS A 104 -2.01 9.19 -10.01
C LYS A 104 -2.87 7.97 -9.67
N ILE A 105 -3.61 7.49 -10.67
CA ILE A 105 -4.35 6.22 -10.62
C ILE A 105 -3.95 5.38 -11.84
N ALA A 106 -3.95 4.06 -11.70
CA ALA A 106 -3.67 3.12 -12.78
C ALA A 106 -4.98 2.87 -13.57
N ASP A 107 -5.30 3.74 -14.53
CA ASP A 107 -6.57 3.78 -15.25
C ASP A 107 -6.49 3.47 -16.76
N TYR A 108 -5.34 3.06 -17.29
CA TYR A 108 -5.23 2.64 -18.68
C TYR A 108 -6.04 1.39 -19.00
N LYS A 109 -6.39 0.62 -17.97
CA LYS A 109 -7.23 -0.55 -18.10
C LYS A 109 -8.52 -0.39 -17.33
N ASN A 110 -9.64 -0.66 -18.02
CA ASN A 110 -10.95 -0.70 -17.39
C ASN A 110 -11.11 -1.96 -16.52
N THR A 111 -10.95 -1.77 -15.22
CA THR A 111 -11.23 -2.76 -14.18
C THR A 111 -12.14 -2.12 -13.14
N THR A 112 -12.93 -2.93 -12.43
CA THR A 112 -13.88 -2.47 -11.43
C THR A 112 -13.22 -1.58 -10.36
N THR A 113 -12.04 -1.94 -9.92
CA THR A 113 -11.24 -1.12 -9.00
C THR A 113 -9.78 -1.12 -9.41
N LYS A 114 -9.07 -0.09 -9.05
CA LYS A 114 -7.70 0.22 -9.45
C LYS A 114 -6.84 0.54 -8.24
N VAL A 115 -5.53 0.64 -8.46
CA VAL A 115 -4.59 1.19 -7.49
C VAL A 115 -4.31 2.65 -7.80
N ALA A 116 -4.06 3.43 -6.76
CA ALA A 116 -3.76 4.85 -6.87
C ALA A 116 -2.64 5.27 -5.90
N LEU A 117 -2.14 6.47 -6.06
CA LEU A 117 -1.12 7.04 -5.20
C LEU A 117 -1.40 8.53 -4.98
N LEU A 118 -1.28 8.95 -3.72
CA LEU A 118 -1.26 10.35 -3.31
C LEU A 118 0.11 10.68 -2.75
N SER A 119 0.64 11.85 -3.09
CA SER A 119 1.96 12.27 -2.62
C SER A 119 2.02 13.78 -2.33
N LYS A 120 2.75 14.15 -1.28
CA LYS A 120 3.17 15.53 -1.01
C LYS A 120 4.41 15.90 -1.83
N ILE A 121 5.17 14.89 -2.27
CA ILE A 121 6.43 14.99 -3.01
C ILE A 121 6.17 14.79 -4.49
N PRO A 122 6.79 15.57 -5.41
CA PRO A 122 6.59 15.43 -6.85
C PRO A 122 7.10 14.09 -7.37
N PHE A 123 6.38 13.48 -8.31
CA PHE A 123 6.90 12.38 -9.11
C PHE A 123 7.92 12.91 -10.15
N VAL A 124 8.95 12.13 -10.44
CA VAL A 124 9.77 12.31 -11.64
C VAL A 124 9.00 11.79 -12.86
N TYR A 125 8.40 10.60 -12.71
CA TYR A 125 7.43 10.04 -13.65
C TYR A 125 6.52 9.03 -12.95
N THR A 126 5.45 8.65 -13.63
CA THR A 126 4.59 7.51 -13.26
C THR A 126 4.42 6.58 -14.46
N ASN A 127 4.30 5.28 -14.22
CA ASN A 127 4.11 4.27 -15.24
C ASN A 127 3.06 3.25 -14.77
N GLU A 128 2.29 2.71 -15.70
CA GLU A 128 1.37 1.60 -15.45
C GLU A 128 1.91 0.31 -16.05
N ILE A 129 2.07 -0.68 -15.22
CA ILE A 129 2.58 -1.98 -15.63
C ILE A 129 1.38 -2.92 -15.81
N ALA A 130 1.10 -3.26 -17.06
CA ALA A 130 0.03 -4.22 -17.37
C ALA A 130 0.42 -5.62 -16.90
N VAL A 131 -0.38 -6.22 -16.03
CA VAL A 131 -0.14 -7.59 -15.53
C VAL A 131 -0.57 -8.61 -16.57
N GLN A 132 -1.81 -8.52 -17.04
CA GLN A 132 -2.38 -9.34 -18.12
C GLN A 132 -3.54 -8.61 -18.80
N ALA A 133 -3.90 -9.01 -20.03
CA ALA A 133 -5.04 -8.43 -20.75
C ALA A 133 -6.39 -8.66 -20.04
N SER A 134 -6.56 -9.78 -19.33
CA SER A 134 -7.80 -10.14 -18.64
C SER A 134 -8.20 -9.11 -17.59
N TYR A 135 -9.48 -8.75 -17.52
CA TYR A 135 -10.08 -7.86 -16.53
C TYR A 135 -9.94 -8.35 -15.07
N LYS A 136 -9.56 -9.62 -14.89
CA LYS A 136 -9.32 -10.22 -13.57
C LYS A 136 -8.04 -9.73 -12.89
N PHE A 137 -7.17 -9.05 -13.65
CA PHE A 137 -5.90 -8.50 -13.16
C PHE A 137 -5.92 -6.99 -13.22
N ARG A 138 -5.52 -6.36 -12.14
CA ARG A 138 -5.29 -4.92 -12.06
C ARG A 138 -3.89 -4.58 -12.53
N ASN A 139 -3.71 -3.42 -13.13
CA ASN A 139 -2.38 -2.89 -13.41
C ASN A 139 -1.69 -2.51 -12.09
N ILE A 140 -0.35 -2.53 -12.11
CA ILE A 140 0.49 -2.06 -11.02
C ILE A 140 0.84 -0.60 -11.34
N LEU A 141 0.80 0.28 -10.35
CA LEU A 141 1.21 1.68 -10.51
C LEU A 141 2.62 1.88 -10.00
N GLU A 142 3.52 2.27 -10.89
CA GLU A 142 4.88 2.66 -10.56
C GLU A 142 4.99 4.18 -10.48
N ALA A 143 5.68 4.69 -9.47
CA ALA A 143 6.06 6.10 -9.37
C ALA A 143 7.54 6.20 -9.01
N LYS A 144 8.27 7.05 -9.73
CA LYS A 144 9.67 7.41 -9.43
C LYS A 144 9.71 8.75 -8.74
N PHE A 145 10.43 8.83 -7.64
CA PHE A 145 10.72 10.04 -6.88
C PHE A 145 12.21 10.35 -6.93
N LYS A 146 12.54 11.63 -6.75
CA LYS A 146 13.89 12.11 -6.47
C LYS A 146 13.85 12.93 -5.19
N ILE A 147 14.50 12.41 -4.14
CA ILE A 147 14.51 13.01 -2.80
C ILE A 147 15.98 13.17 -2.40
N ASN A 148 16.43 14.39 -2.09
CA ASN A 148 17.85 14.70 -1.81
C ASN A 148 18.83 14.08 -2.82
N ASN A 149 18.53 14.22 -4.13
CA ASN A 149 19.29 13.62 -5.24
C ASN A 149 19.28 12.08 -5.33
N GLN A 150 18.55 11.38 -4.46
CA GLN A 150 18.42 9.93 -4.48
C GLN A 150 17.13 9.50 -5.17
N GLU A 151 17.20 8.40 -5.90
CA GLU A 151 16.05 7.84 -6.61
C GLU A 151 15.33 6.84 -5.71
N LEU A 152 14.00 6.94 -5.66
CA LEU A 152 13.12 5.99 -4.99
C LEU A 152 12.01 5.57 -5.95
N PHE A 153 11.81 4.26 -6.09
CA PHE A 153 10.72 3.69 -6.86
C PHE A 153 9.68 3.08 -5.93
N ILE A 154 8.41 3.41 -6.14
CA ILE A 154 7.29 2.84 -5.39
C ILE A 154 6.36 2.16 -6.38
N LEU A 155 6.07 0.87 -6.17
CA LEU A 155 5.13 0.10 -6.95
C LEU A 155 3.92 -0.24 -6.08
N VAL A 156 2.76 0.33 -6.41
CA VAL A 156 1.49 0.06 -5.72
C VAL A 156 0.82 -1.15 -6.35
N ASN A 157 0.49 -2.14 -5.53
CA ASN A 157 -0.02 -3.44 -5.95
C ASN A 157 -1.42 -3.71 -5.38
N HIS A 158 -2.28 -4.37 -6.16
CA HIS A 158 -3.47 -5.02 -5.65
C HIS A 158 -3.68 -6.33 -6.40
N TRP A 159 -3.24 -7.42 -5.79
CA TRP A 159 -3.27 -8.73 -6.44
C TRP A 159 -4.65 -9.40 -6.33
N LYS A 160 -4.79 -10.57 -6.96
CA LYS A 160 -6.02 -11.36 -6.91
C LYS A 160 -6.35 -11.76 -5.47
N SER A 161 -7.60 -11.51 -5.07
CA SER A 161 -8.10 -11.87 -3.74
C SER A 161 -7.94 -13.36 -3.42
N LYS A 162 -7.87 -13.71 -2.14
CA LYS A 162 -7.78 -15.12 -1.67
C LYS A 162 -8.99 -15.99 -2.03
N SER A 163 -10.02 -15.44 -2.68
CA SER A 163 -11.09 -16.22 -3.32
C SER A 163 -10.66 -16.91 -4.63
N GLY A 164 -9.58 -16.44 -5.26
CA GLY A 164 -8.96 -17.02 -6.44
C GLY A 164 -7.71 -17.85 -6.14
N PRO A 165 -7.25 -18.64 -7.13
CA PRO A 165 -6.08 -19.51 -6.98
C PRO A 165 -4.77 -18.72 -6.89
N GLU A 166 -3.75 -19.36 -6.34
CA GLU A 166 -2.41 -18.75 -6.13
C GLU A 166 -1.70 -18.47 -7.45
N SER A 167 -1.91 -19.30 -8.46
CA SER A 167 -1.36 -19.07 -9.80
C SER A 167 -1.63 -17.66 -10.33
N MET A 168 -2.78 -17.07 -9.99
CA MET A 168 -3.07 -15.69 -10.38
C MET A 168 -2.20 -14.66 -9.64
N ARG A 169 -1.89 -14.88 -8.35
CA ARG A 169 -0.98 -14.01 -7.60
C ARG A 169 0.46 -14.15 -8.09
N ILE A 170 0.87 -15.37 -8.44
CA ILE A 170 2.17 -15.65 -9.08
C ILE A 170 2.35 -14.87 -10.39
N ILE A 171 1.30 -14.74 -11.22
CA ILE A 171 1.37 -13.94 -12.44
C ILE A 171 1.71 -12.49 -12.13
N SER A 172 1.04 -11.91 -11.12
CA SER A 172 1.32 -10.54 -10.67
C SER A 172 2.74 -10.41 -10.10
N ALA A 173 3.17 -11.37 -9.26
CA ALA A 173 4.51 -11.41 -8.68
C ALA A 173 5.61 -11.45 -9.76
N LYS A 174 5.46 -12.33 -10.76
CA LYS A 174 6.40 -12.42 -11.89
C LYS A 174 6.47 -11.11 -12.68
N LYS A 175 5.35 -10.40 -12.80
CA LYS A 175 5.33 -9.11 -13.50
C LYS A 175 6.03 -8.01 -12.71
N VAL A 176 5.83 -7.97 -11.38
CA VAL A 176 6.60 -7.10 -10.48
C VAL A 176 8.09 -7.41 -10.61
N LEU A 177 8.48 -8.67 -10.42
CA LEU A 177 9.88 -9.10 -10.46
C LEU A 177 10.55 -8.73 -11.79
N LYS A 178 9.88 -9.00 -12.92
CA LYS A 178 10.40 -8.60 -14.24
C LYS A 178 10.66 -7.09 -14.28
N ARG A 179 9.69 -6.27 -13.83
CA ARG A 179 9.83 -4.82 -13.86
C ARG A 179 10.96 -4.32 -12.97
N THR A 180 11.14 -4.91 -11.81
CA THR A 180 12.20 -4.49 -10.89
C THR A 180 13.59 -4.85 -11.40
N TYR A 181 13.75 -5.95 -12.15
CA TYR A 181 14.98 -6.24 -12.89
C TYR A 181 15.26 -5.21 -14.00
N GLU A 182 14.22 -4.76 -14.72
CA GLU A 182 14.36 -3.71 -15.75
C GLU A 182 14.77 -2.36 -15.14
N LEU A 183 14.33 -2.05 -13.92
CA LEU A 183 14.73 -0.83 -13.22
C LEU A 183 16.20 -0.88 -12.74
N GLY A 184 16.68 -2.06 -12.41
CA GLY A 184 17.98 -2.33 -11.81
C GLY A 184 17.87 -2.83 -10.39
N THR A 185 18.62 -3.85 -10.09
CA THR A 185 18.55 -4.56 -8.80
C THR A 185 19.28 -3.84 -7.66
N ASP A 186 20.04 -2.79 -7.98
CA ASP A 186 20.71 -1.86 -7.09
C ASP A 186 19.81 -0.68 -6.65
N LYS A 187 18.63 -0.56 -7.24
CA LYS A 187 17.73 0.57 -7.00
C LYS A 187 16.98 0.45 -5.68
N SER A 188 16.67 1.62 -5.10
CA SER A 188 15.80 1.73 -3.94
C SER A 188 14.35 1.56 -4.36
N ILE A 189 13.79 0.37 -4.10
CA ILE A 189 12.46 -0.03 -4.55
C ILE A 189 11.60 -0.43 -3.35
N ILE A 190 10.41 0.15 -3.27
CA ILE A 190 9.36 -0.23 -2.32
C ILE A 190 8.20 -0.83 -3.10
N LEU A 191 7.84 -2.07 -2.77
CA LEU A 191 6.62 -2.71 -3.23
C LEU A 191 5.60 -2.62 -2.09
N LEU A 192 4.47 -1.95 -2.31
CA LEU A 192 3.44 -1.82 -1.29
C LEU A 192 2.06 -2.11 -1.88
N GLY A 193 1.11 -2.40 -1.01
CA GLY A 193 -0.27 -2.64 -1.40
C GLY A 193 -0.91 -3.86 -0.76
N ASP A 194 -2.11 -4.18 -1.23
CA ASP A 194 -2.82 -5.42 -0.92
C ASP A 194 -2.37 -6.56 -1.85
N PHE A 195 -1.42 -7.35 -1.36
CA PHE A 195 -0.92 -8.52 -2.08
C PHE A 195 -1.88 -9.72 -1.98
N ASN A 196 -2.93 -9.61 -1.16
CA ASN A 196 -3.82 -10.74 -0.85
C ASN A 196 -3.04 -12.02 -0.46
N SER A 197 -1.88 -11.83 0.12
CA SER A 197 -0.95 -12.87 0.58
C SER A 197 -0.39 -12.48 1.94
N HIS A 198 -0.37 -13.44 2.86
CA HIS A 198 0.26 -13.26 4.17
C HIS A 198 1.79 -13.21 4.01
N TYR A 199 2.50 -12.53 4.90
CA TYR A 199 3.98 -12.48 4.85
C TYR A 199 4.64 -13.87 4.94
N GLU A 200 3.94 -14.88 5.50
CA GLU A 200 4.30 -16.29 5.53
C GLU A 200 3.31 -17.16 4.74
N GLU A 201 2.84 -16.69 3.59
CA GLU A 201 1.84 -17.41 2.80
C GLU A 201 2.29 -18.83 2.45
N ASN A 202 3.57 -19.03 2.14
CA ASN A 202 4.14 -20.34 1.82
C ASN A 202 3.96 -21.38 2.93
N ILE A 203 3.84 -20.96 4.20
CA ILE A 203 3.58 -21.84 5.35
C ILE A 203 2.08 -22.09 5.50
N LEU A 204 1.27 -21.02 5.47
CA LEU A 204 -0.17 -21.08 5.68
C LEU A 204 -0.91 -21.72 4.52
N PHE A 205 -0.42 -21.51 3.30
CA PHE A 205 -1.06 -21.90 2.05
C PHE A 205 -0.98 -23.40 1.76
N LYS A 206 0.02 -24.10 2.24
CA LYS A 206 0.23 -25.55 2.01
C LYS A 206 -1.00 -26.40 2.29
N ARG A 207 -1.83 -26.01 3.26
CA ARG A 207 -3.03 -26.75 3.68
C ARG A 207 -4.31 -26.34 2.95
N ASN A 208 -4.26 -25.34 2.08
CA ASN A 208 -5.43 -24.84 1.36
C ASN A 208 -5.58 -25.54 0.01
N ARG A 209 -6.12 -26.75 0.00
CA ARG A 209 -6.30 -27.56 -1.23
C ARG A 209 -7.11 -26.86 -2.33
N LYS A 210 -8.06 -25.99 -1.97
CA LYS A 210 -8.96 -25.33 -2.94
C LYS A 210 -8.24 -24.30 -3.81
N HIS A 211 -7.26 -23.60 -3.26
CA HIS A 211 -6.60 -22.48 -3.92
C HIS A 211 -5.11 -22.72 -4.19
N ASN A 212 -4.56 -23.80 -3.62
CA ASN A 212 -3.19 -24.23 -3.86
C ASN A 212 -3.11 -25.06 -5.16
N ASP A 213 -3.14 -24.35 -6.29
CA ASP A 213 -2.96 -24.90 -7.64
C ASP A 213 -1.50 -24.83 -8.11
N THR A 214 -0.57 -24.54 -7.20
CA THR A 214 0.85 -24.24 -7.48
C THR A 214 1.82 -25.13 -6.68
N ASN A 215 1.32 -26.22 -6.11
CA ASN A 215 2.10 -27.14 -5.26
C ASN A 215 2.79 -26.45 -4.08
N GLY A 216 2.15 -25.39 -3.52
CA GLY A 216 2.67 -24.66 -2.37
C GLY A 216 3.63 -23.51 -2.72
N VAL A 217 3.95 -23.30 -4.00
CA VAL A 217 4.70 -22.14 -4.45
C VAL A 217 3.81 -20.89 -4.36
N THR A 218 4.33 -19.80 -3.81
CA THR A 218 3.58 -18.55 -3.60
C THR A 218 4.22 -17.37 -4.31
N GLY A 219 3.39 -16.39 -4.67
CA GLY A 219 3.86 -15.16 -5.33
C GLY A 219 4.76 -14.33 -4.41
N ILE A 220 4.35 -14.16 -3.14
CA ILE A 220 5.06 -13.26 -2.22
C ILE A 220 6.36 -13.87 -1.68
N ASN A 221 6.36 -15.15 -1.27
CA ASN A 221 7.53 -15.75 -0.64
C ASN A 221 8.50 -16.38 -1.63
N ASP A 222 7.99 -17.06 -2.68
CA ASP A 222 8.87 -17.82 -3.58
C ASP A 222 9.26 -16.98 -4.81
N ILE A 223 8.32 -16.23 -5.41
CA ILE A 223 8.63 -15.44 -6.62
C ILE A 223 9.33 -14.13 -6.26
N LEU A 224 8.85 -13.38 -5.24
CA LEU A 224 9.51 -12.17 -4.76
C LEU A 224 10.61 -12.48 -3.74
N ALA A 225 10.80 -13.76 -3.41
CA ALA A 225 11.85 -14.27 -2.51
C ALA A 225 11.94 -13.47 -1.19
N THR A 226 10.77 -13.16 -0.58
CA THR A 226 10.73 -12.47 0.70
C THR A 226 11.18 -13.44 1.80
N LYS A 227 12.27 -13.11 2.47
CA LYS A 227 12.85 -13.94 3.54
C LYS A 227 12.86 -13.18 4.85
N GLU A 228 12.82 -13.94 5.94
CA GLU A 228 13.05 -13.41 7.27
C GLU A 228 14.49 -12.93 7.40
N TYR A 229 14.66 -11.66 7.72
CA TYR A 229 15.95 -11.08 8.02
C TYR A 229 16.22 -11.27 9.52
N LYS A 230 17.04 -12.26 9.88
CA LYS A 230 17.46 -12.44 11.27
C LYS A 230 18.51 -11.38 11.62
N GLN A 231 18.16 -10.42 12.46
CA GLN A 231 19.06 -9.35 12.93
C GLN A 231 20.40 -9.84 13.49
N ASN A 232 20.52 -11.10 13.91
CA ASN A 232 21.71 -11.69 14.53
C ASN A 232 22.44 -12.72 13.67
N ALA A 233 21.97 -13.03 12.47
CA ALA A 233 22.72 -13.87 11.56
C ALA A 233 23.57 -12.96 10.66
N SER A 234 24.90 -12.99 10.81
CA SER A 234 25.90 -12.25 10.04
C SER A 234 25.34 -11.66 8.73
N LYS A 235 25.16 -10.33 8.70
CA LYS A 235 24.75 -9.45 7.60
C LYS A 235 24.61 -10.08 6.20
N THR A 236 23.79 -11.10 6.04
CA THR A 236 23.38 -11.54 4.71
C THR A 236 22.22 -10.64 4.28
N HIS A 237 22.57 -9.52 3.66
CA HIS A 237 21.59 -8.71 2.94
C HIS A 237 20.83 -9.59 1.94
N PRO A 238 19.51 -9.38 1.75
CA PRO A 238 18.79 -10.03 0.67
C PRO A 238 19.60 -9.87 -0.63
N LYS A 239 19.69 -10.96 -1.39
CA LYS A 239 20.39 -10.90 -2.69
C LYS A 239 19.65 -10.02 -3.65
N GLN A 240 20.35 -9.54 -4.65
CA GLN A 240 19.78 -8.79 -5.77
C GLN A 240 18.57 -9.52 -6.36
N GLY A 241 17.39 -8.86 -6.37
CA GLY A 241 16.10 -9.46 -6.78
C GLY A 241 15.32 -10.15 -5.67
N GLU A 242 15.84 -10.22 -4.45
CA GLU A 242 15.11 -10.63 -3.26
C GLU A 242 14.56 -9.38 -2.55
N TYR A 243 13.43 -9.53 -1.85
CA TYR A 243 12.82 -8.45 -1.08
C TYR A 243 12.72 -8.81 0.39
N TYR A 244 12.87 -7.81 1.25
CA TYR A 244 12.60 -7.95 2.67
C TYR A 244 11.16 -7.50 2.97
N ASN A 245 10.39 -8.37 3.63
CA ASN A 245 9.05 -8.01 4.08
C ASN A 245 9.15 -7.36 5.46
N LEU A 246 8.75 -6.09 5.54
CA LEU A 246 8.90 -5.32 6.76
C LEU A 246 8.09 -5.88 7.95
N TRP A 247 7.07 -6.70 7.71
CA TRP A 247 6.35 -7.38 8.80
C TRP A 247 7.25 -8.22 9.71
N TYR A 248 8.39 -8.69 9.21
CA TYR A 248 9.34 -9.42 10.06
C TYR A 248 10.00 -8.55 11.14
N ASP A 249 9.94 -7.22 11.00
CA ASP A 249 10.58 -6.25 11.88
C ASP A 249 9.62 -5.66 12.96
N THR A 250 8.56 -6.37 13.30
CA THR A 250 7.66 -6.04 14.41
C THR A 250 7.19 -7.32 15.11
N ASP A 251 6.61 -7.17 16.30
CA ASP A 251 6.09 -8.29 17.09
C ASP A 251 4.99 -9.04 16.35
N ILE A 252 4.96 -10.36 16.47
CA ILE A 252 4.07 -11.24 15.72
C ILE A 252 2.58 -10.92 15.93
N GLU A 253 2.17 -10.52 17.14
CA GLU A 253 0.80 -10.15 17.46
C GLU A 253 0.34 -8.88 16.76
N ASN A 254 1.27 -8.06 16.29
CA ASN A 254 1.04 -6.80 15.58
C ASN A 254 1.06 -6.95 14.05
N ARG A 255 1.47 -8.12 13.52
CA ARG A 255 1.62 -8.41 12.08
C ARG A 255 0.29 -8.71 11.42
N TYR A 256 -0.58 -7.72 11.30
CA TYR A 256 -1.84 -7.87 10.57
C TYR A 256 -2.40 -6.54 10.08
N SER A 257 -3.09 -6.60 8.96
CA SER A 257 -3.86 -5.50 8.39
C SER A 257 -5.33 -5.87 8.17
N TYR A 258 -5.68 -7.15 8.30
CA TYR A 258 -6.99 -7.70 7.99
C TYR A 258 -7.45 -8.68 9.06
N ILE A 259 -8.76 -8.77 9.31
CA ILE A 259 -9.34 -9.74 10.24
C ILE A 259 -10.52 -10.44 9.56
N TYR A 260 -10.37 -11.74 9.32
CA TYR A 260 -11.43 -12.57 8.77
C TYR A 260 -11.77 -13.74 9.69
N LYS A 261 -13.05 -13.88 10.07
CA LYS A 261 -13.50 -14.94 10.99
C LYS A 261 -12.62 -15.05 12.25
N ARG A 262 -12.26 -13.92 12.84
CA ARG A 262 -11.38 -13.77 14.03
C ARG A 262 -9.91 -14.13 13.80
N LYS A 263 -9.51 -14.48 12.57
CA LYS A 263 -8.09 -14.69 12.21
C LYS A 263 -7.50 -13.38 11.71
N LYS A 264 -6.35 -13.02 12.26
CA LYS A 264 -5.55 -11.89 11.82
C LYS A 264 -4.71 -12.32 10.62
N GLU A 265 -4.69 -11.51 9.56
CA GLU A 265 -3.90 -11.76 8.36
C GLU A 265 -3.20 -10.46 7.93
N ALA A 266 -1.96 -10.56 7.48
CA ALA A 266 -1.19 -9.44 6.92
C ALA A 266 -1.29 -9.49 5.38
N LEU A 267 -2.42 -9.03 4.83
CA LEU A 267 -2.67 -9.03 3.38
C LEU A 267 -2.02 -7.84 2.69
N ASP A 268 -1.96 -6.71 3.41
CA ASP A 268 -1.28 -5.50 2.98
C ASP A 268 0.16 -5.56 3.46
N ASN A 269 1.10 -5.43 2.53
CA ASN A 269 2.52 -5.58 2.81
C ASN A 269 3.32 -4.38 2.29
N ILE A 270 4.47 -4.12 2.93
CA ILE A 270 5.52 -3.25 2.42
C ILE A 270 6.78 -4.09 2.32
N LEU A 271 7.26 -4.26 1.10
CA LEU A 271 8.48 -5.01 0.78
C LEU A 271 9.52 -4.02 0.27
N VAL A 272 10.76 -4.18 0.70
CA VAL A 272 11.85 -3.27 0.35
C VAL A 272 12.99 -4.02 -0.33
N SER A 273 13.66 -3.35 -1.28
CA SER A 273 14.89 -3.84 -1.88
C SER A 273 16.06 -3.76 -0.89
N PRO A 274 17.15 -4.54 -1.10
CA PRO A 274 18.33 -4.55 -0.22
C PRO A 274 18.94 -3.18 0.03
N SER A 275 18.94 -2.30 -0.99
CA SER A 275 19.47 -0.93 -0.90
C SER A 275 18.77 -0.03 0.11
N LEU A 276 17.56 -0.42 0.56
CA LEU A 276 16.84 0.31 1.62
C LEU A 276 17.14 -0.24 3.03
N LEU A 277 18.10 -1.16 3.18
CA LEU A 277 18.45 -1.82 4.44
C LEU A 277 19.92 -1.58 4.84
N ASP A 278 20.66 -0.75 4.11
CA ASP A 278 22.12 -0.57 4.29
C ASP A 278 22.50 0.70 5.07
N ASP A 279 21.51 1.37 5.68
CA ASP A 279 21.65 2.60 6.47
C ASP A 279 22.27 3.76 5.69
N LYS A 280 22.22 3.73 4.35
CA LYS A 280 22.74 4.78 3.46
C LYS A 280 21.62 5.45 2.69
N GLY A 281 21.79 6.74 2.49
CA GLY A 281 20.84 7.50 1.70
C GLY A 281 19.40 7.37 2.19
N ILE A 282 18.49 6.92 1.31
CA ILE A 282 17.13 6.55 1.72
C ILE A 282 17.18 5.12 2.26
N HIS A 283 16.86 4.95 3.53
CA HIS A 283 16.85 3.62 4.14
C HIS A 283 15.68 3.44 5.11
N TYR A 284 15.28 2.20 5.32
CA TYR A 284 14.18 1.85 6.21
C TYR A 284 14.57 2.12 7.67
N LYS A 285 13.69 2.84 8.38
CA LYS A 285 13.82 3.03 9.83
C LYS A 285 13.33 1.78 10.55
N HIS A 286 14.25 1.03 11.14
CA HIS A 286 13.95 -0.22 11.84
C HIS A 286 12.80 -0.08 12.83
N SER A 287 11.99 -1.14 12.95
CA SER A 287 10.82 -1.24 13.84
C SER A 287 9.75 -0.17 13.62
N SER A 288 9.77 0.52 12.48
CA SER A 288 8.77 1.54 12.17
C SER A 288 7.51 0.99 11.51
N ILE A 289 7.55 -0.25 10.97
CA ILE A 289 6.39 -0.91 10.36
C ILE A 289 5.27 -1.13 11.37
N ARG A 290 4.07 -0.74 11.02
CA ARG A 290 2.89 -0.95 11.87
C ARG A 290 1.59 -0.85 11.10
N SER A 291 0.54 -1.49 11.62
CA SER A 291 -0.82 -1.14 11.23
C SER A 291 -1.25 0.13 11.96
N PHE A 292 -1.95 1.02 11.27
CA PHE A 292 -2.66 2.13 11.90
C PHE A 292 -3.99 1.61 12.45
N LYS A 293 -4.12 1.51 13.78
CA LYS A 293 -5.23 0.82 14.44
C LYS A 293 -5.85 1.61 15.61
N PRO A 294 -6.30 2.86 15.39
CA PRO A 294 -7.01 3.61 16.43
C PRO A 294 -8.33 2.91 16.79
N PRO A 295 -8.84 3.09 18.03
CA PRO A 295 -10.01 2.36 18.52
C PRO A 295 -11.26 2.48 17.62
N TYR A 296 -11.45 3.62 16.95
CA TYR A 296 -12.63 3.83 16.09
C TYR A 296 -12.64 2.97 14.82
N LEU A 297 -11.50 2.39 14.41
CA LEU A 297 -11.45 1.42 13.32
C LEU A 297 -11.91 0.02 13.74
N PHE A 298 -12.35 -0.15 14.97
CA PHE A 298 -12.83 -1.43 15.48
C PHE A 298 -14.27 -1.36 15.99
N LYS A 299 -14.97 -2.48 15.85
CA LYS A 299 -16.25 -2.74 16.50
C LYS A 299 -16.14 -4.09 17.22
N GLY A 300 -15.91 -4.04 18.53
CA GLY A 300 -15.48 -5.19 19.32
C GLY A 300 -14.12 -5.69 18.83
N LYS A 301 -14.02 -6.99 18.53
CA LYS A 301 -12.76 -7.64 18.06
C LYS A 301 -12.59 -7.63 16.53
N ASN A 302 -13.48 -6.97 15.79
CA ASN A 302 -13.43 -6.94 14.33
C ASN A 302 -13.12 -5.53 13.82
N ILE A 303 -12.51 -5.43 12.65
CA ILE A 303 -12.35 -4.16 11.95
C ILE A 303 -13.74 -3.62 11.62
N TYR A 304 -13.97 -2.33 11.86
CA TYR A 304 -15.23 -1.64 11.58
C TYR A 304 -15.28 -1.25 10.10
N ARG A 305 -15.42 -2.29 9.26
CA ARG A 305 -15.53 -2.17 7.82
C ARG A 305 -16.79 -1.39 7.41
N TRP A 306 -16.82 -0.97 6.14
CA TRP A 306 -18.01 -0.38 5.54
C TRP A 306 -19.22 -1.30 5.64
N GLN A 307 -20.34 -0.76 6.14
CA GLN A 307 -21.51 -1.56 6.49
C GLN A 307 -22.55 -1.57 5.36
N SER A 308 -23.00 -2.77 5.03
CA SER A 308 -24.13 -3.01 4.13
C SER A 308 -25.05 -4.10 4.70
N THR A 309 -26.23 -4.29 4.10
CA THR A 309 -27.10 -5.42 4.44
C THR A 309 -26.51 -6.72 3.87
N LYS A 310 -26.75 -7.85 4.55
CA LYS A 310 -26.36 -9.17 4.04
C LYS A 310 -27.41 -9.78 3.07
N LYS A 311 -28.62 -9.22 3.07
CA LYS A 311 -29.74 -9.68 2.22
C LYS A 311 -29.69 -8.95 0.88
N LYS A 312 -30.05 -9.62 -0.20
CA LYS A 312 -30.24 -9.01 -1.51
C LYS A 312 -31.56 -8.28 -1.60
N PRO A 313 -31.62 -7.08 -2.19
CA PRO A 313 -30.47 -6.33 -2.67
C PRO A 313 -29.58 -5.85 -1.52
N THR A 314 -28.25 -5.81 -1.75
CA THR A 314 -27.30 -5.20 -0.82
C THR A 314 -27.58 -3.71 -0.71
N VAL A 315 -27.72 -3.19 0.54
CA VAL A 315 -28.01 -1.78 0.79
C VAL A 315 -26.96 -1.20 1.72
N HIS A 316 -26.33 -0.11 1.30
CA HIS A 316 -25.33 0.61 2.10
C HIS A 316 -25.95 1.34 3.29
N LYS A 317 -25.29 1.26 4.44
CA LYS A 317 -25.76 1.86 5.71
C LYS A 317 -25.08 3.18 6.05
N ALA A 318 -24.20 3.67 5.19
CA ALA A 318 -23.40 4.88 5.40
C ALA A 318 -22.68 4.87 6.78
N LYS A 319 -22.03 3.76 7.13
CA LYS A 319 -21.31 3.56 8.41
C LYS A 319 -20.09 2.67 8.19
N GLY A 320 -19.03 2.89 8.99
CA GLY A 320 -17.78 2.11 8.95
C GLY A 320 -16.73 2.73 8.03
N PHE A 321 -15.59 2.07 7.91
CA PHE A 321 -14.40 2.58 7.23
C PHE A 321 -13.99 1.64 6.09
N SER A 322 -12.99 0.80 6.32
CA SER A 322 -12.54 -0.28 5.44
C SER A 322 -12.43 -1.58 6.23
N ASP A 323 -12.44 -2.72 5.56
CA ASP A 323 -12.12 -4.02 6.15
C ASP A 323 -10.61 -4.26 6.29
N HIS A 324 -9.80 -3.36 5.77
CA HIS A 324 -8.34 -3.32 5.95
C HIS A 324 -7.93 -2.19 6.90
N LEU A 325 -6.86 -2.41 7.65
CA LEU A 325 -6.13 -1.38 8.39
C LEU A 325 -4.99 -0.86 7.53
N PRO A 326 -4.74 0.45 7.51
CA PRO A 326 -3.58 0.99 6.82
C PRO A 326 -2.27 0.43 7.40
N VAL A 327 -1.28 0.21 6.54
CA VAL A 327 0.08 -0.19 6.93
C VAL A 327 1.02 0.97 6.67
N ILE A 328 1.89 1.27 7.64
CA ILE A 328 2.78 2.43 7.64
C ILE A 328 4.20 1.97 7.89
N ALA A 329 5.17 2.55 7.18
CA ALA A 329 6.58 2.44 7.47
C ALA A 329 7.24 3.82 7.37
N GLU A 330 8.33 4.02 8.09
CA GLU A 330 9.14 5.23 8.05
C GLU A 330 10.51 4.95 7.44
N PHE A 331 11.01 5.91 6.67
CA PHE A 331 12.32 5.84 6.04
C PHE A 331 13.11 7.09 6.40
N VAL A 332 14.38 6.93 6.66
CA VAL A 332 15.30 8.04 6.87
C VAL A 332 15.85 8.47 5.51
N VAL A 333 16.05 9.76 5.34
CA VAL A 333 16.67 10.36 4.15
C VAL A 333 17.87 11.19 4.61
N ASN A 334 19.08 10.70 4.30
CA ASN A 334 20.35 11.37 4.59
C ASN A 334 20.78 12.30 3.46
#